data_d54bcc8faa1400ddb598d0f7c98694ef
#
_entry.id   d54bcc8faa1400ddb598d0f7c98694ef
#
_cell.length_a   1.000
_cell.length_b   1.000
_cell.length_c   1.000
_cell.angle_alpha   90.00
_cell.angle_beta   90.00
_cell.angle_gamma   90.00
#
_symmetry.space_group_name_H-M   'P 1'
#
loop_
_entity.id
_entity.type
_entity.pdbx_description
1 polymer ?
#
loop_
_entity_poly.entity_id
_entity_poly.type
_entity_poly.pdbx_seq_one_letter_code
_entity_poly.pdbx_strand_id
1 'polypeptide(L)'
;EITTRLVGSEMCIRDSSTKDFIAPSSFRFGEGRYFRMGRKIGAVSFLEILAPELNDRILSDILDLETGVIVNLHIHSIDQTEAIKTIKRKITDLDKMKIEEQKKAVRSGYDMDIIPSDLATFGSEAKNLLQDLQSRNERMFLLTFLVVNMADTKRKLENDVFAAAGIAQKNNCALTRLDYQQEAGLMSSVPLGENLIPIQRGLTTSSTAIFIPFITQELFQTGAALYYGLNALSNNMILCDRKQLKNPNGLILGTPGSGKSFAAKREMTNAFLITDDDIIICDPEAEYFSLVQRLDGQVIRLSPTGKGIDGKPQYVNPMDINLNYSEDDNPLALKSDFILSLCELVIGGKEGLQPVEKTVIDRAVRNVYRPFLADPDPAKMPILGDLYNELLKQPEPEAARIAAALELYVSGSLNVFNHRTNVELSNRLVCFDIKQLGKQLKKLGMLIVQDQVWNRVTVNRAEKKATRYYMDEFHLLLKEEQTAAYSVEIWKRFRKWGGIPTAITQNVKDLLSSREVENIFENSDFVLMLNQAQGDRAILAKQLNISPQQMKYVTHTEAGEGLIFYGNVVLPFIDRFPTDTELYRLLTTKPEEVSKP
;
A
#
# COMPACT_ATOMS: atom_id res chain seq x y z
N GLU A 1 -51.91 44.69 14.96
CA GLU A 1 -50.67 44.11 15.55
C GLU A 1 -50.08 42.99 14.70
N ILE A 2 -50.87 42.14 14.03
CA ILE A 2 -50.39 41.06 13.15
C ILE A 2 -49.79 41.60 11.85
N THR A 3 -50.39 42.67 11.29
CA THR A 3 -49.91 43.32 10.06
C THR A 3 -48.57 44.06 10.25
N THR A 4 -48.35 44.70 11.41
CA THR A 4 -47.07 45.38 11.70
C THR A 4 -45.92 44.40 11.93
N ARG A 5 -46.16 43.20 12.45
CA ARG A 5 -45.16 42.16 12.58
C ARG A 5 -44.78 41.52 11.23
N LEU A 6 -45.75 41.37 10.34
CA LEU A 6 -45.52 40.83 8.98
C LEU A 6 -44.74 41.87 8.11
N VAL A 7 -45.08 43.13 8.21
CA VAL A 7 -44.35 44.20 7.49
C VAL A 7 -42.93 44.36 8.01
N GLY A 8 -42.68 44.19 9.30
CA GLY A 8 -41.33 44.17 9.86
C GLY A 8 -40.51 42.94 9.42
N SER A 9 -41.14 41.78 9.27
CA SER A 9 -40.47 40.57 8.79
C SER A 9 -40.18 40.61 7.30
N GLU A 10 -41.07 41.21 6.49
CA GLU A 10 -40.81 41.39 5.05
C GLU A 10 -39.71 42.45 4.77
N MET A 11 -39.63 43.51 5.55
CA MET A 11 -38.55 44.49 5.45
C MET A 11 -37.18 43.85 5.83
N CYS A 12 -37.16 43.05 6.89
CA CYS A 12 -35.93 42.34 7.25
C CYS A 12 -35.49 41.33 6.19
N ILE A 13 -36.40 40.68 5.47
CA ILE A 13 -36.09 39.75 4.40
C ILE A 13 -35.55 40.47 3.14
N ARG A 14 -36.05 41.67 2.84
CA ARG A 14 -35.60 42.42 1.67
C ARG A 14 -34.23 43.06 1.82
N ASP A 15 -33.85 43.47 3.03
CA ASP A 15 -32.61 44.19 3.32
C ASP A 15 -31.52 43.28 3.92
N SER A 16 -31.84 42.00 4.25
CA SER A 16 -30.90 41.04 4.81
C SER A 16 -29.96 40.50 3.73
N SER A 17 -28.68 40.56 4.00
CA SER A 17 -27.64 39.94 3.16
C SER A 17 -27.46 38.48 3.53
N THR A 18 -26.77 37.69 2.67
CA THR A 18 -26.40 36.31 2.99
C THR A 18 -25.66 36.20 4.34
N LYS A 19 -24.90 37.21 4.72
CA LYS A 19 -24.21 37.30 6.02
C LYS A 19 -25.18 37.21 7.21
N ASP A 20 -26.35 37.87 7.11
CA ASP A 20 -27.33 37.90 8.19
C ASP A 20 -27.99 36.55 8.46
N PHE A 21 -28.01 35.66 7.45
CA PHE A 21 -28.52 34.31 7.60
C PHE A 21 -27.52 33.34 8.20
N ILE A 22 -26.21 33.55 7.97
CA ILE A 22 -25.15 32.67 8.46
C ILE A 22 -24.53 33.15 9.78
N ALA A 23 -24.63 34.46 10.09
CA ALA A 23 -24.09 35.02 11.33
C ALA A 23 -24.91 34.58 12.55
N PRO A 24 -24.26 34.31 13.70
CA PRO A 24 -24.97 34.05 14.95
C PRO A 24 -25.84 35.24 15.34
N SER A 25 -27.06 34.95 15.89
CA SER A 25 -28.02 36.00 16.25
C SER A 25 -27.56 36.90 17.38
N SER A 26 -26.61 36.49 18.20
CA SER A 26 -26.07 37.29 19.31
C SER A 26 -24.77 36.70 19.84
N PHE A 27 -23.93 37.59 20.38
CA PHE A 27 -22.73 37.26 21.17
C PHE A 27 -22.85 37.91 22.56
N ARG A 28 -22.44 37.18 23.58
CA ARG A 28 -22.40 37.66 24.97
C ARG A 28 -21.18 37.12 25.70
N PHE A 29 -20.33 38.02 26.22
CA PHE A 29 -19.11 37.74 26.97
C PHE A 29 -19.20 38.15 28.47
N GLY A 30 -20.39 38.22 29.03
CA GLY A 30 -20.61 38.66 30.41
C GLY A 30 -20.18 37.68 31.51
N GLU A 31 -19.84 36.43 31.17
CA GLU A 31 -19.36 35.41 32.12
C GLU A 31 -17.86 35.22 31.86
N GLY A 32 -16.96 35.47 32.82
CA GLY A 32 -15.51 35.46 32.61
C GLY A 32 -14.96 34.13 32.11
N ARG A 33 -15.66 33.00 32.26
CA ARG A 33 -15.24 31.65 31.89
C ARG A 33 -15.90 31.08 30.65
N TYR A 34 -16.91 31.76 30.10
CA TYR A 34 -17.74 31.31 28.99
C TYR A 34 -18.16 32.46 28.13
N PHE A 35 -18.46 32.16 26.88
CA PHE A 35 -19.17 33.05 25.98
C PHE A 35 -20.49 32.39 25.53
N ARG A 36 -21.42 33.20 25.07
CA ARG A 36 -22.64 32.70 24.42
C ARG A 36 -22.70 33.19 22.99
N MET A 37 -23.02 32.29 22.08
CA MET A 37 -23.18 32.55 20.66
C MET A 37 -24.54 31.98 20.21
N GLY A 38 -25.52 32.86 20.05
CA GLY A 38 -26.89 32.44 19.81
C GLY A 38 -27.45 31.57 20.96
N ARG A 39 -27.79 30.33 20.64
CA ARG A 39 -28.27 29.35 21.62
C ARG A 39 -27.18 28.51 22.27
N LYS A 40 -25.96 28.55 21.74
CA LYS A 40 -24.84 27.73 22.24
C LYS A 40 -23.99 28.48 23.27
N ILE A 41 -23.37 27.72 24.16
CA ILE A 41 -22.41 28.20 25.14
C ILE A 41 -21.05 27.67 24.70
N GLY A 42 -20.03 28.54 24.69
CA GLY A 42 -18.67 28.15 24.32
C GLY A 42 -17.65 28.53 25.37
N ALA A 43 -16.51 27.86 25.33
CA ALA A 43 -15.31 28.19 26.10
C ALA A 43 -14.08 28.03 25.23
N VAL A 44 -13.16 28.97 25.34
CA VAL A 44 -11.85 28.90 24.70
C VAL A 44 -10.80 28.54 25.73
N SER A 45 -9.96 27.59 25.38
CA SER A 45 -8.82 27.15 26.17
C SER A 45 -7.54 27.23 25.31
N PHE A 46 -6.39 27.40 25.93
CA PHE A 46 -5.10 27.29 25.24
C PHE A 46 -4.35 26.05 25.71
N LEU A 47 -3.55 25.48 24.83
CA LEU A 47 -2.72 24.32 25.14
C LEU A 47 -1.35 24.79 25.66
N GLU A 48 -1.01 24.38 26.85
CA GLU A 48 0.31 24.55 27.46
C GLU A 48 1.11 23.26 27.30
N ILE A 49 2.26 23.35 26.64
CA ILE A 49 3.13 22.22 26.37
C ILE A 49 4.13 22.11 27.53
N LEU A 50 4.01 21.06 28.32
CA LEU A 50 4.86 20.81 29.50
C LEU A 50 6.00 19.83 29.18
N ALA A 51 5.85 19.00 28.14
CA ALA A 51 6.84 18.01 27.74
C ALA A 51 7.97 18.61 26.88
N PRO A 52 9.20 18.10 26.99
CA PRO A 52 10.28 18.42 26.08
C PRO A 52 10.05 17.86 24.67
N GLU A 53 9.37 16.71 24.55
CA GLU A 53 8.99 16.06 23.29
C GLU A 53 7.48 15.92 23.20
N LEU A 54 6.93 16.27 22.04
CA LEU A 54 5.51 16.16 21.73
C LEU A 54 5.25 14.90 20.89
N ASN A 55 4.07 14.31 21.10
CA ASN A 55 3.55 13.24 20.26
C ASN A 55 2.66 13.83 19.15
N ASP A 56 2.82 13.35 17.93
CA ASP A 56 2.01 13.72 16.76
C ASP A 56 0.51 13.38 16.89
N ARG A 57 0.13 12.59 17.91
CA ARG A 57 -1.26 12.20 18.18
C ARG A 57 -2.09 13.25 18.87
N ILE A 58 -1.50 14.26 19.50
CA ILE A 58 -2.26 15.22 20.31
C ILE A 58 -3.35 15.93 19.50
N LEU A 59 -3.02 16.32 18.26
CA LEU A 59 -3.97 16.99 17.38
C LEU A 59 -5.07 16.04 16.91
N SER A 60 -4.73 14.81 16.52
CA SER A 60 -5.72 13.81 16.11
C SER A 60 -6.62 13.40 17.27
N ASP A 61 -6.07 13.12 18.44
CA ASP A 61 -6.85 12.74 19.63
C ASP A 61 -7.86 13.84 20.04
N ILE A 62 -7.49 15.13 19.88
CA ILE A 62 -8.41 16.25 20.16
C ILE A 62 -9.50 16.36 19.08
N LEU A 63 -9.14 16.17 17.81
CA LEU A 63 -10.09 16.26 16.68
C LEU A 63 -11.03 15.06 16.61
N ASP A 64 -10.65 13.91 17.15
CA ASP A 64 -11.47 12.69 17.23
C ASP A 64 -12.52 12.72 18.36
N LEU A 65 -12.57 13.81 19.14
CA LEU A 65 -13.64 13.99 20.14
C LEU A 65 -15.02 14.07 19.46
N GLU A 66 -15.97 13.27 19.92
CA GLU A 66 -17.38 13.29 19.46
C GLU A 66 -18.13 14.54 19.92
N THR A 67 -17.48 15.70 19.96
CA THR A 67 -18.02 16.96 20.47
C THR A 67 -17.75 18.10 19.50
N GLY A 68 -18.50 19.19 19.61
CA GLY A 68 -18.24 20.41 18.82
C GLY A 68 -16.92 21.07 19.25
N VAL A 69 -15.82 20.69 18.64
CA VAL A 69 -14.49 21.24 18.92
C VAL A 69 -13.96 21.99 17.69
N ILE A 70 -13.34 23.14 17.91
CA ILE A 70 -12.59 23.89 16.91
C ILE A 70 -11.16 24.05 17.44
N VAL A 71 -10.18 23.64 16.64
CA VAL A 71 -8.76 23.84 16.94
C VAL A 71 -8.21 24.91 16.04
N ASN A 72 -7.52 25.89 16.61
CA ASN A 72 -6.85 26.95 15.87
C ASN A 72 -5.37 27.02 16.29
N LEU A 73 -4.51 27.12 15.29
CA LEU A 73 -3.06 27.19 15.43
C LEU A 73 -2.56 28.48 14.81
N HIS A 74 -2.02 29.38 15.65
CA HIS A 74 -1.27 30.53 15.17
C HIS A 74 0.21 30.20 15.20
N ILE A 75 0.83 30.14 14.03
CA ILE A 75 2.27 29.85 13.88
C ILE A 75 2.93 31.07 13.28
N HIS A 76 3.82 31.69 14.04
CA HIS A 76 4.58 32.85 13.61
C HIS A 76 6.07 32.51 13.49
N SER A 77 6.66 32.73 12.32
CA SER A 77 8.09 32.52 12.10
C SER A 77 8.92 33.67 12.69
N ILE A 78 10.01 33.37 13.38
CA ILE A 78 10.97 34.34 13.90
C ILE A 78 12.18 34.36 12.95
N ASP A 79 12.75 35.55 12.76
CA ASP A 79 14.02 35.68 12.04
C ASP A 79 15.11 34.87 12.72
N GLN A 80 15.92 34.15 11.93
CA GLN A 80 16.94 33.23 12.43
C GLN A 80 17.98 33.95 13.30
N THR A 81 18.37 35.15 12.92
CA THR A 81 19.36 35.95 13.65
C THR A 81 18.81 36.39 15.01
N GLU A 82 17.53 36.80 15.05
CA GLU A 82 16.83 37.20 16.25
C GLU A 82 16.61 36.01 17.19
N ALA A 83 16.22 34.86 16.65
CA ALA A 83 16.07 33.61 17.41
C ALA A 83 17.38 33.23 18.09
N ILE A 84 18.48 33.17 17.34
CA ILE A 84 19.82 32.83 17.88
C ILE A 84 20.24 33.84 18.96
N LYS A 85 20.02 35.12 18.74
CA LYS A 85 20.34 36.18 19.71
C LYS A 85 19.54 36.03 21.00
N THR A 86 18.27 35.68 20.90
CA THR A 86 17.37 35.49 22.03
C THR A 86 17.80 34.26 22.86
N ILE A 87 18.12 33.12 22.20
CA ILE A 87 18.60 31.93 22.89
C ILE A 87 19.95 32.17 23.57
N LYS A 88 20.89 32.85 22.88
CA LYS A 88 22.18 33.20 23.48
C LYS A 88 22.02 34.04 24.75
N ARG A 89 21.09 35.03 24.74
CA ARG A 89 20.78 35.83 25.91
C ARG A 89 20.23 34.96 27.05
N LYS A 90 19.29 34.07 26.76
CA LYS A 90 18.74 33.11 27.72
C LYS A 90 19.82 32.22 28.34
N ILE A 91 20.74 31.68 27.54
CA ILE A 91 21.88 30.88 28.02
C ILE A 91 22.72 31.71 28.98
N THR A 92 23.06 32.96 28.63
CA THR A 92 23.82 33.85 29.48
C THR A 92 23.12 34.14 30.80
N ASP A 93 21.81 34.30 30.82
CA ASP A 93 21.04 34.51 32.04
C ASP A 93 20.96 33.24 32.90
N LEU A 94 20.81 32.06 32.30
CA LEU A 94 20.89 30.77 33.00
C LEU A 94 22.29 30.54 33.62
N ASP A 95 23.35 30.86 32.90
CA ASP A 95 24.73 30.76 33.42
C ASP A 95 24.96 31.71 34.60
N LYS A 96 24.40 32.95 34.56
CA LYS A 96 24.43 33.87 35.72
C LYS A 96 23.69 33.28 36.91
N MET A 97 22.47 32.77 36.71
CA MET A 97 21.69 32.13 37.79
C MET A 97 22.46 30.95 38.39
N LYS A 98 23.11 30.14 37.55
CA LYS A 98 23.97 29.04 37.99
C LYS A 98 25.10 29.53 38.90
N ILE A 99 25.79 30.60 38.49
CA ILE A 99 26.88 31.19 39.30
C ILE A 99 26.34 31.75 40.62
N GLU A 100 25.15 32.36 40.63
CA GLU A 100 24.53 32.86 41.86
C GLU A 100 24.17 31.74 42.85
N GLU A 101 23.60 30.65 42.34
CA GLU A 101 23.27 29.48 43.17
C GLU A 101 24.55 28.80 43.71
N GLN A 102 25.60 28.69 42.90
CA GLN A 102 26.91 28.20 43.36
C GLN A 102 27.49 29.08 44.48
N LYS A 103 27.41 30.42 44.34
CA LYS A 103 27.84 31.34 45.39
C LYS A 103 27.03 31.22 46.68
N LYS A 104 25.70 30.96 46.58
CA LYS A 104 24.86 30.69 47.76
C LYS A 104 25.22 29.37 48.42
N ALA A 105 25.45 28.29 47.63
CA ALA A 105 25.86 27.01 48.17
C ALA A 105 27.16 27.12 48.98
N VAL A 106 28.18 27.76 48.42
CA VAL A 106 29.48 28.00 49.13
C VAL A 106 29.30 28.80 50.41
N ARG A 107 28.47 29.87 50.39
CA ARG A 107 28.18 30.66 51.60
C ARG A 107 27.45 29.86 52.69
N SER A 108 26.70 28.85 52.30
CA SER A 108 25.95 27.95 53.18
C SER A 108 26.74 26.71 53.59
N GLY A 109 28.01 26.59 53.19
CA GLY A 109 28.89 25.47 53.54
C GLY A 109 28.65 24.18 52.75
N TYR A 110 27.95 24.27 51.63
CA TYR A 110 27.71 23.14 50.70
C TYR A 110 28.72 23.16 49.54
N ASP A 111 28.87 21.99 48.91
CA ASP A 111 29.76 21.82 47.76
C ASP A 111 29.30 22.68 46.55
N MET A 112 30.24 23.22 45.77
CA MET A 112 29.99 24.04 44.58
C MET A 112 29.28 23.25 43.47
N ASP A 113 29.33 21.92 43.49
CA ASP A 113 28.71 21.05 42.47
C ASP A 113 27.21 20.80 42.72
N ILE A 114 26.65 21.27 43.85
CA ILE A 114 25.23 21.18 44.15
C ILE A 114 24.49 22.31 43.43
N ILE A 115 24.08 22.02 42.19
CA ILE A 115 23.22 22.88 41.35
C ILE A 115 21.82 22.29 41.34
N PRO A 116 20.76 23.11 41.49
CA PRO A 116 19.40 22.63 41.26
C PRO A 116 19.30 21.88 39.92
N SER A 117 18.75 20.66 39.93
CA SER A 117 18.64 19.77 38.76
C SER A 117 17.98 20.48 37.55
N ASP A 118 16.96 21.28 37.84
CA ASP A 118 16.20 22.03 36.82
C ASP A 118 17.07 23.04 36.08
N LEU A 119 17.94 23.77 36.81
CA LEU A 119 18.83 24.75 36.20
C LEU A 119 19.91 24.12 35.32
N ALA A 120 20.40 22.95 35.72
CA ALA A 120 21.35 22.17 34.92
C ALA A 120 20.69 21.64 33.63
N THR A 121 19.46 21.13 33.72
CA THR A 121 18.69 20.61 32.61
C THR A 121 18.36 21.71 31.63
N PHE A 122 17.78 22.83 32.08
CA PHE A 122 17.45 23.97 31.23
C PHE A 122 18.66 24.58 30.51
N GLY A 123 19.82 24.59 31.20
CA GLY A 123 21.08 25.05 30.60
C GLY A 123 21.57 24.15 29.46
N SER A 124 21.46 22.83 29.63
CA SER A 124 21.81 21.85 28.56
C SER A 124 20.84 21.90 27.39
N GLU A 125 19.54 21.95 27.64
CA GLU A 125 18.51 22.05 26.61
C GLU A 125 18.65 23.34 25.78
N ALA A 126 18.91 24.49 26.43
CA ALA A 126 19.12 25.73 25.71
C ALA A 126 20.37 25.71 24.80
N LYS A 127 21.44 25.02 25.22
CA LYS A 127 22.64 24.82 24.39
C LYS A 127 22.39 23.88 23.23
N ASN A 128 21.66 22.79 23.45
CA ASN A 128 21.25 21.86 22.37
C ASN A 128 20.38 22.59 21.34
N LEU A 129 19.38 23.35 21.78
CA LEU A 129 18.54 24.17 20.91
C LEU A 129 19.37 25.17 20.08
N LEU A 130 20.38 25.82 20.70
CA LEU A 130 21.26 26.72 19.96
C LEU A 130 22.05 25.97 18.88
N GLN A 131 22.54 24.78 19.18
CA GLN A 131 23.25 23.93 18.24
C GLN A 131 22.35 23.51 17.08
N ASP A 132 21.10 23.12 17.35
CA ASP A 132 20.13 22.74 16.33
C ASP A 132 19.81 23.89 15.38
N LEU A 133 19.62 25.10 15.93
CA LEU A 133 19.40 26.31 15.14
C LEU A 133 20.61 26.71 14.27
N GLN A 134 21.83 26.37 14.70
CA GLN A 134 23.06 26.74 13.98
C GLN A 134 23.54 25.68 13.00
N SER A 135 23.34 24.40 13.28
CA SER A 135 23.97 23.29 12.54
C SER A 135 22.99 22.39 11.80
N ARG A 136 21.71 22.31 12.20
CA ARG A 136 20.73 21.37 11.64
C ARG A 136 19.68 22.01 10.73
N ASN A 137 19.87 23.25 10.31
CA ASN A 137 18.89 23.99 9.48
C ASN A 137 17.49 24.11 10.11
N GLU A 138 17.38 23.97 11.43
CA GLU A 138 16.16 24.21 12.20
C GLU A 138 15.86 25.72 12.27
N ARG A 139 14.58 26.07 12.25
CA ARG A 139 14.09 27.43 12.47
C ARG A 139 13.23 27.49 13.72
N MET A 140 13.02 28.69 14.26
CA MET A 140 12.18 28.88 15.42
C MET A 140 10.86 29.51 15.05
N PHE A 141 9.78 28.99 15.62
CA PHE A 141 8.42 29.47 15.47
C PHE A 141 7.81 29.75 16.84
N LEU A 142 6.89 30.70 16.90
CA LEU A 142 6.01 30.94 18.04
C LEU A 142 4.64 30.33 17.75
N LEU A 143 4.20 29.42 18.60
CA LEU A 143 2.92 28.75 18.49
C LEU A 143 1.97 29.25 19.58
N THR A 144 0.74 29.64 19.19
CA THR A 144 -0.43 29.70 20.05
C THR A 144 -1.41 28.64 19.61
N PHE A 145 -1.75 27.70 20.49
CA PHE A 145 -2.69 26.61 20.21
C PHE A 145 -3.97 26.85 21.01
N LEU A 146 -5.09 27.10 20.33
CA LEU A 146 -6.39 27.36 20.93
C LEU A 146 -7.36 26.23 20.64
N VAL A 147 -8.16 25.89 21.64
CA VAL A 147 -9.26 24.91 21.53
C VAL A 147 -10.55 25.59 21.95
N VAL A 148 -11.53 25.61 21.05
CA VAL A 148 -12.87 26.12 21.33
C VAL A 148 -13.82 24.93 21.46
N ASN A 149 -14.45 24.79 22.61
CA ASN A 149 -15.53 23.83 22.81
C ASN A 149 -16.87 24.57 22.80
N MET A 150 -17.88 23.98 22.16
CA MET A 150 -19.24 24.54 22.11
C MET A 150 -20.29 23.46 22.38
N ALA A 151 -21.26 23.79 23.24
CA ALA A 151 -22.35 22.90 23.61
C ALA A 151 -23.67 23.65 23.82
N ASP A 152 -24.77 22.90 23.85
CA ASP A 152 -26.10 23.47 24.07
C ASP A 152 -26.38 23.78 25.56
N THR A 153 -25.67 23.11 26.47
CA THR A 153 -25.81 23.31 27.92
C THR A 153 -24.47 23.49 28.60
N LYS A 154 -24.47 24.24 29.71
CA LYS A 154 -23.25 24.48 30.50
C LYS A 154 -22.62 23.18 31.01
N ARG A 155 -23.46 22.24 31.46
CA ARG A 155 -22.99 20.91 31.96
C ARG A 155 -22.29 20.12 30.86
N LYS A 156 -22.86 20.11 29.66
CA LYS A 156 -22.23 19.42 28.51
C LYS A 156 -20.91 20.09 28.15
N LEU A 157 -20.87 21.42 28.12
CA LEU A 157 -19.63 22.17 27.83
C LEU A 157 -18.52 21.84 28.84
N GLU A 158 -18.82 21.78 30.14
CA GLU A 158 -17.82 21.41 31.15
C GLU A 158 -17.31 19.99 30.96
N ASN A 159 -18.15 19.03 30.59
CA ASN A 159 -17.74 17.67 30.29
C ASN A 159 -16.84 17.63 29.04
N ASP A 160 -17.19 18.39 27.99
CA ASP A 160 -16.42 18.44 26.74
C ASP A 160 -15.05 19.08 26.94
N VAL A 161 -14.97 20.18 27.72
CA VAL A 161 -13.69 20.80 28.10
C VAL A 161 -12.86 19.86 28.97
N PHE A 162 -13.49 19.13 29.91
CA PHE A 162 -12.79 18.16 30.74
C PHE A 162 -12.23 16.99 29.92
N ALA A 163 -13.00 16.48 28.94
CA ALA A 163 -12.54 15.44 28.02
C ALA A 163 -11.33 15.89 27.19
N ALA A 164 -11.38 17.12 26.63
CA ALA A 164 -10.24 17.70 25.91
C ALA A 164 -9.01 17.90 26.80
N ALA A 165 -9.21 18.35 28.03
CA ALA A 165 -8.12 18.48 29.02
C ALA A 165 -7.50 17.14 29.41
N GLY A 166 -8.31 16.06 29.49
CA GLY A 166 -7.83 14.70 29.73
C GLY A 166 -6.92 14.19 28.59
N ILE A 167 -7.26 14.51 27.34
CA ILE A 167 -6.41 14.18 26.17
C ILE A 167 -5.08 14.95 26.24
N ALA A 168 -5.14 16.26 26.54
CA ALA A 168 -3.93 17.06 26.69
C ALA A 168 -3.01 16.49 27.80
N GLN A 169 -3.58 16.12 28.94
CA GLN A 169 -2.84 15.54 30.07
C GLN A 169 -2.18 14.19 29.72
N LYS A 170 -2.88 13.34 28.95
CA LYS A 170 -2.35 12.07 28.44
C LYS A 170 -1.10 12.27 27.56
N ASN A 171 -1.02 13.41 26.88
CA ASN A 171 0.11 13.80 26.03
C ASN A 171 1.10 14.75 26.73
N ASN A 172 1.14 14.78 28.07
CA ASN A 172 2.00 15.67 28.87
C ASN A 172 1.84 17.16 28.53
N CYS A 173 0.61 17.56 28.24
CA CYS A 173 0.21 18.94 28.02
C CYS A 173 -0.90 19.33 29.00
N ALA A 174 -1.10 20.62 29.23
CA ALA A 174 -2.24 21.13 29.99
C ALA A 174 -3.14 21.95 29.06
N LEU A 175 -4.45 21.76 29.16
CA LEU A 175 -5.43 22.61 28.48
C LEU A 175 -6.04 23.55 29.50
N THR A 176 -5.61 24.81 29.46
CA THR A 176 -6.00 25.84 30.42
C THR A 176 -7.03 26.78 29.79
N ARG A 177 -8.14 27.01 30.50
CA ARG A 177 -9.18 27.94 30.03
C ARG A 177 -8.69 29.38 30.07
N LEU A 178 -9.06 30.17 29.06
CA LEU A 178 -8.79 31.60 28.97
C LEU A 178 -9.79 32.38 29.85
N ASP A 179 -9.66 32.31 31.17
CA ASP A 179 -10.54 33.01 32.10
C ASP A 179 -10.39 34.55 31.92
N TYR A 180 -11.51 35.24 31.78
CA TYR A 180 -11.62 36.69 31.49
C TYR A 180 -11.07 37.14 30.12
N GLN A 181 -10.65 36.22 29.26
CA GLN A 181 -10.15 36.48 27.91
C GLN A 181 -10.94 35.70 26.83
N GLN A 182 -12.18 35.34 27.12
CA GLN A 182 -13.02 34.53 26.22
C GLN A 182 -13.32 35.25 24.90
N GLU A 183 -13.49 36.59 24.92
CA GLU A 183 -13.69 37.38 23.71
C GLU A 183 -12.45 37.38 22.83
N ALA A 184 -11.29 37.71 23.39
CA ALA A 184 -10.01 37.68 22.67
C ALA A 184 -9.69 36.26 22.16
N GLY A 185 -9.97 35.22 22.97
CA GLY A 185 -9.82 33.84 22.59
C GLY A 185 -10.70 33.45 21.40
N LEU A 186 -11.98 33.80 21.42
CA LEU A 186 -12.90 33.52 20.31
C LEU A 186 -12.46 34.27 19.04
N MET A 187 -12.13 35.54 19.13
CA MET A 187 -11.67 36.32 17.99
C MET A 187 -10.40 35.78 17.37
N SER A 188 -9.46 35.30 18.19
CA SER A 188 -8.26 34.61 17.73
C SER A 188 -8.54 33.20 17.15
N SER A 189 -9.69 32.58 17.48
CA SER A 189 -10.08 31.27 16.99
C SER A 189 -10.87 31.30 15.68
N VAL A 190 -11.28 32.49 15.22
CA VAL A 190 -11.94 32.67 13.93
C VAL A 190 -10.87 32.85 12.83
N PRO A 191 -11.07 32.35 11.60
CA PRO A 191 -10.04 32.41 10.54
C PRO A 191 -9.86 33.81 9.95
N LEU A 192 -9.62 34.80 10.81
CA LEU A 192 -9.36 36.20 10.43
C LEU A 192 -7.85 36.56 10.37
N GLY A 193 -6.99 35.61 10.79
CA GLY A 193 -5.53 35.82 10.77
C GLY A 193 -4.98 36.66 11.93
N GLU A 194 -5.81 37.02 12.90
CA GLU A 194 -5.39 37.80 14.08
C GLU A 194 -5.22 36.91 15.30
N ASN A 195 -4.13 37.11 16.05
CA ASN A 195 -3.89 36.48 17.35
C ASN A 195 -3.85 37.54 18.45
N LEU A 196 -4.91 37.65 19.22
CA LEU A 196 -5.04 38.57 20.35
C LEU A 196 -4.54 37.95 21.69
N ILE A 197 -4.12 36.69 21.65
CA ILE A 197 -3.66 35.97 22.85
C ILE A 197 -2.13 36.05 22.91
N PRO A 198 -1.54 36.65 23.96
CA PRO A 198 -0.10 36.84 24.06
C PRO A 198 0.65 35.56 24.49
N ILE A 199 -0.06 34.46 24.73
CA ILE A 199 0.51 33.19 25.18
C ILE A 199 1.08 32.44 23.97
N GLN A 200 2.41 32.37 23.92
CA GLN A 200 3.15 31.77 22.81
C GLN A 200 4.21 30.81 23.31
N ARG A 201 4.35 29.68 22.65
CA ARG A 201 5.42 28.70 22.89
C ARG A 201 6.42 28.71 21.73
N GLY A 202 7.70 28.86 22.03
CA GLY A 202 8.77 28.70 21.04
C GLY A 202 8.99 27.22 20.70
N LEU A 203 8.93 26.87 19.42
CA LEU A 203 9.15 25.53 18.90
C LEU A 203 10.13 25.56 17.73
N THR A 204 10.86 24.47 17.51
CA THR A 204 11.69 24.27 16.30
C THR A 204 10.85 23.83 15.12
N THR A 205 11.44 23.78 13.90
CA THR A 205 10.76 23.28 12.69
C THR A 205 10.21 21.88 12.90
N SER A 206 11.03 20.96 13.43
CA SER A 206 10.63 19.57 13.68
C SER A 206 9.50 19.46 14.70
N SER A 207 9.55 20.22 15.78
CA SER A 207 8.49 20.24 16.80
C SER A 207 7.20 20.90 16.29
N THR A 208 7.29 21.90 15.41
CA THR A 208 6.12 22.55 14.81
C THR A 208 5.46 21.66 13.77
N ALA A 209 6.24 20.85 13.04
CA ALA A 209 5.74 19.91 12.04
C ALA A 209 4.79 18.84 12.61
N ILE A 210 4.87 18.55 13.92
CA ILE A 210 3.96 17.64 14.63
C ILE A 210 2.49 18.13 14.54
N PHE A 211 2.27 19.44 14.47
CA PHE A 211 0.94 20.02 14.37
C PHE A 211 0.40 20.14 12.94
N ILE A 212 1.11 19.61 11.94
CA ILE A 212 0.58 19.57 10.57
C ILE A 212 -0.60 18.58 10.55
N PRO A 213 -1.82 19.02 10.16
CA PRO A 213 -3.01 18.19 10.23
C PRO A 213 -3.11 17.19 9.06
N PHE A 214 -2.01 16.61 8.64
CA PHE A 214 -2.01 15.47 7.72
C PHE A 214 -2.36 14.18 8.47
N ILE A 215 -3.55 14.16 9.04
CA ILE A 215 -4.05 13.04 9.85
C ILE A 215 -4.41 11.87 8.94
N THR A 216 -4.84 12.16 7.70
CA THR A 216 -5.23 11.18 6.71
C THR A 216 -4.57 11.45 5.37
N GLN A 217 -3.97 10.43 4.81
CA GLN A 217 -3.55 10.41 3.42
C GLN A 217 -4.70 9.84 2.60
N GLU A 218 -5.04 10.45 1.46
CA GLU A 218 -6.14 10.01 0.61
C GLU A 218 -5.60 9.50 -0.73
N LEU A 219 -6.30 8.54 -1.30
CA LEU A 219 -6.02 8.00 -2.62
C LEU A 219 -7.32 7.93 -3.41
N PHE A 220 -7.59 8.99 -4.14
CA PHE A 220 -8.81 9.13 -4.93
C PHE A 220 -8.45 9.62 -6.33
N GLN A 221 -8.39 8.69 -7.28
CA GLN A 221 -8.13 8.97 -8.68
C GLN A 221 -9.42 8.84 -9.49
N THR A 222 -9.48 9.51 -10.63
CA THR A 222 -10.61 9.48 -11.57
C THR A 222 -10.26 8.66 -12.83
N GLY A 223 -11.23 8.46 -13.71
CA GLY A 223 -11.03 7.70 -14.95
C GLY A 223 -11.15 6.20 -14.75
N ALA A 224 -10.17 5.43 -15.20
CA ALA A 224 -10.17 3.97 -15.11
C ALA A 224 -9.67 3.45 -13.73
N ALA A 225 -9.82 4.25 -12.69
CA ALA A 225 -9.43 3.86 -11.34
C ALA A 225 -10.32 2.75 -10.78
N LEU A 226 -9.71 1.75 -10.17
CA LEU A 226 -10.39 0.63 -9.53
C LEU A 226 -10.62 0.92 -8.05
N TYR A 227 -11.70 0.37 -7.51
CA TYR A 227 -12.04 0.48 -6.09
C TYR A 227 -11.35 -0.60 -5.27
N TYR A 228 -10.72 -0.21 -4.16
CA TYR A 228 -9.99 -1.10 -3.25
C TYR A 228 -10.51 -1.12 -1.80
N GLY A 229 -11.58 -0.40 -1.50
CA GLY A 229 -12.15 -0.32 -0.16
C GLY A 229 -12.30 1.12 0.33
N LEU A 230 -12.52 1.26 1.62
CA LEU A 230 -12.57 2.55 2.32
C LEU A 230 -11.27 2.74 3.10
N ASN A 231 -10.78 3.97 3.14
CA ASN A 231 -9.70 4.34 4.04
C ASN A 231 -10.18 4.17 5.50
N ALA A 232 -9.47 3.34 6.27
CA ALA A 232 -9.86 3.03 7.65
C ALA A 232 -9.85 4.24 8.61
N LEU A 233 -9.20 5.35 8.21
CA LEU A 233 -9.11 6.57 9.01
C LEU A 233 -10.20 7.59 8.65
N SER A 234 -10.44 7.82 7.36
CA SER A 234 -11.35 8.86 6.88
C SER A 234 -12.70 8.35 6.39
N ASN A 235 -12.87 7.03 6.21
CA ASN A 235 -13.99 6.39 5.53
C ASN A 235 -14.21 6.84 4.07
N ASN A 236 -13.26 7.51 3.46
CA ASN A 236 -13.30 7.86 2.04
C ASN A 236 -12.97 6.66 1.16
N MET A 237 -13.54 6.61 -0.05
CA MET A 237 -13.25 5.57 -1.01
C MET A 237 -11.79 5.62 -1.47
N ILE A 238 -11.15 4.46 -1.56
CA ILE A 238 -9.84 4.29 -2.16
C ILE A 238 -10.06 3.88 -3.62
N LEU A 239 -9.71 4.80 -4.52
CA LEU A 239 -9.79 4.61 -5.97
C LEU A 239 -8.42 4.87 -6.59
N CYS A 240 -7.84 3.88 -7.27
CA CYS A 240 -6.56 4.06 -7.95
C CYS A 240 -6.43 3.25 -9.24
N ASP A 241 -5.64 3.78 -10.17
CA ASP A 241 -5.27 3.12 -11.42
C ASP A 241 -3.78 2.75 -11.40
N ARG A 242 -3.49 1.46 -11.31
CA ARG A 242 -2.12 0.94 -11.28
C ARG A 242 -1.30 1.30 -12.52
N LYS A 243 -1.95 1.59 -13.66
CA LYS A 243 -1.27 2.01 -14.90
C LYS A 243 -0.56 3.37 -14.77
N GLN A 244 -0.92 4.17 -13.75
CA GLN A 244 -0.26 5.44 -13.46
C GLN A 244 1.02 5.28 -12.62
N LEU A 245 1.28 4.10 -12.07
CA LEU A 245 2.50 3.81 -11.33
C LEU A 245 3.69 3.63 -12.29
N LYS A 246 4.89 3.91 -11.77
CA LYS A 246 6.14 3.62 -12.51
C LYS A 246 6.32 2.12 -12.74
N ASN A 247 5.96 1.31 -11.75
CA ASN A 247 5.93 -0.15 -11.81
C ASN A 247 4.53 -0.64 -11.44
N PRO A 248 3.64 -0.90 -12.42
CA PRO A 248 2.27 -1.31 -12.17
C PRO A 248 2.14 -2.73 -11.58
N ASN A 249 3.25 -3.45 -11.48
CA ASN A 249 3.32 -4.78 -10.90
C ASN A 249 2.79 -4.78 -9.46
N GLY A 250 2.13 -5.85 -9.05
CA GLY A 250 1.48 -5.90 -7.75
C GLY A 250 1.70 -7.18 -6.97
N LEU A 251 1.58 -7.05 -5.65
CA LEU A 251 1.63 -8.16 -4.71
C LEU A 251 0.36 -8.15 -3.85
N ILE A 252 -0.24 -9.33 -3.64
CA ILE A 252 -1.32 -9.53 -2.68
C ILE A 252 -0.81 -10.52 -1.63
N LEU A 253 -0.57 -10.02 -0.43
CA LEU A 253 0.08 -10.75 0.66
C LEU A 253 -0.87 -10.97 1.82
N GLY A 254 -0.85 -12.16 2.42
CA GLY A 254 -1.66 -12.41 3.62
C GLY A 254 -1.70 -13.88 4.01
N THR A 255 -2.04 -14.15 5.27
CA THR A 255 -2.24 -15.51 5.78
C THR A 255 -3.44 -16.21 5.13
N PRO A 256 -3.55 -17.55 5.22
CA PRO A 256 -4.78 -18.24 4.84
C PRO A 256 -6.01 -17.65 5.55
N GLY A 257 -7.12 -17.51 4.82
CA GLY A 257 -8.35 -16.93 5.35
C GLY A 257 -8.39 -15.41 5.52
N SER A 258 -7.30 -14.69 5.20
CA SER A 258 -7.27 -13.21 5.28
C SER A 258 -8.04 -12.48 4.17
N GLY A 259 -8.54 -13.20 3.15
CA GLY A 259 -9.31 -12.63 2.04
C GLY A 259 -8.50 -12.34 0.77
N LYS A 260 -7.30 -12.90 0.58
CA LYS A 260 -6.45 -12.68 -0.61
C LYS A 260 -7.18 -12.98 -1.93
N SER A 261 -7.70 -14.20 -2.07
CA SER A 261 -8.41 -14.63 -3.30
C SER A 261 -9.67 -13.79 -3.53
N PHE A 262 -10.35 -13.37 -2.45
CA PHE A 262 -11.50 -12.46 -2.52
C PHE A 262 -11.10 -11.09 -3.08
N ALA A 263 -10.04 -10.48 -2.53
CA ALA A 263 -9.53 -9.19 -2.99
C ALA A 263 -9.05 -9.24 -4.44
N ALA A 264 -8.34 -10.32 -4.83
CA ALA A 264 -7.92 -10.54 -6.21
C ALA A 264 -9.10 -10.67 -7.17
N LYS A 265 -10.09 -11.50 -6.83
CA LYS A 265 -11.33 -11.66 -7.63
C LYS A 265 -12.09 -10.34 -7.77
N ARG A 266 -12.13 -9.52 -6.70
CA ARG A 266 -12.76 -8.21 -6.73
C ARG A 266 -12.02 -7.25 -7.66
N GLU A 267 -10.68 -7.19 -7.59
CA GLU A 267 -9.88 -6.39 -8.53
C GLU A 267 -10.11 -6.84 -9.98
N MET A 268 -10.09 -8.15 -10.25
CA MET A 268 -10.36 -8.72 -11.57
C MET A 268 -11.73 -8.32 -12.10
N THR A 269 -12.77 -8.44 -11.25
CA THR A 269 -14.15 -8.04 -11.63
C THR A 269 -14.22 -6.55 -11.97
N ASN A 270 -13.64 -5.69 -11.12
CA ASN A 270 -13.62 -4.26 -11.37
C ASN A 270 -12.83 -3.93 -12.64
N ALA A 271 -11.67 -4.55 -12.86
CA ALA A 271 -10.88 -4.36 -14.08
C ALA A 271 -11.64 -4.81 -15.33
N PHE A 272 -12.31 -5.95 -15.27
CA PHE A 272 -13.12 -6.45 -16.39
C PHE A 272 -14.27 -5.51 -16.75
N LEU A 273 -14.93 -4.91 -15.78
CA LEU A 273 -16.10 -4.03 -15.99
C LEU A 273 -15.71 -2.59 -16.38
N ILE A 274 -14.56 -2.10 -15.91
CA ILE A 274 -14.19 -0.68 -16.03
C ILE A 274 -13.18 -0.44 -17.18
N THR A 275 -12.36 -1.46 -17.51
CA THR A 275 -11.28 -1.33 -18.50
C THR A 275 -11.47 -2.30 -19.65
N ASP A 276 -10.71 -2.12 -20.73
CA ASP A 276 -10.63 -3.07 -21.86
C ASP A 276 -9.43 -4.01 -21.75
N ASP A 277 -8.75 -4.03 -20.60
CA ASP A 277 -7.55 -4.85 -20.35
C ASP A 277 -7.88 -6.35 -20.51
N ASP A 278 -6.97 -7.13 -21.07
CA ASP A 278 -7.04 -8.58 -20.98
C ASP A 278 -6.69 -9.06 -19.58
N ILE A 279 -7.37 -10.09 -19.11
CA ILE A 279 -7.17 -10.66 -17.79
C ILE A 279 -6.85 -12.14 -17.93
N ILE A 280 -5.68 -12.54 -17.46
CA ILE A 280 -5.23 -13.93 -17.45
C ILE A 280 -4.95 -14.35 -16.02
N ILE A 281 -5.45 -15.55 -15.66
CA ILE A 281 -5.37 -16.09 -14.30
C ILE A 281 -4.65 -17.43 -14.35
N CYS A 282 -3.64 -17.61 -13.52
CA CYS A 282 -3.06 -18.92 -13.21
C CYS A 282 -3.65 -19.40 -11.88
N ASP A 283 -4.45 -20.46 -11.94
CA ASP A 283 -5.27 -20.97 -10.84
C ASP A 283 -4.83 -22.39 -10.41
N PRO A 284 -3.93 -22.51 -9.44
CA PRO A 284 -3.47 -23.81 -8.96
C PRO A 284 -4.45 -24.51 -8.00
N GLU A 285 -5.49 -23.83 -7.53
CA GLU A 285 -6.46 -24.36 -6.56
C GLU A 285 -7.90 -24.48 -7.07
N ALA A 286 -8.15 -24.07 -8.33
CA ALA A 286 -9.47 -24.02 -8.98
C ALA A 286 -10.52 -23.18 -8.24
N GLU A 287 -10.09 -22.00 -7.79
CA GLU A 287 -10.95 -21.07 -7.04
C GLU A 287 -11.68 -20.06 -7.93
N TYR A 288 -11.23 -19.84 -9.18
CA TYR A 288 -11.71 -18.76 -10.04
C TYR A 288 -12.77 -19.18 -11.05
N PHE A 289 -13.06 -20.48 -11.19
CA PHE A 289 -13.98 -21.03 -12.21
C PHE A 289 -15.34 -20.32 -12.26
N SER A 290 -16.03 -20.21 -11.12
CA SER A 290 -17.38 -19.64 -11.06
C SER A 290 -17.41 -18.17 -11.49
N LEU A 291 -16.41 -17.38 -11.08
CA LEU A 291 -16.28 -15.98 -11.47
C LEU A 291 -16.03 -15.84 -12.97
N VAL A 292 -15.10 -16.61 -13.52
CA VAL A 292 -14.72 -16.56 -14.94
C VAL A 292 -15.90 -16.96 -15.82
N GLN A 293 -16.62 -18.03 -15.46
CA GLN A 293 -17.81 -18.47 -16.16
C GLN A 293 -18.92 -17.40 -16.12
N ARG A 294 -19.14 -16.74 -14.99
CA ARG A 294 -20.16 -15.68 -14.84
C ARG A 294 -19.88 -14.44 -15.67
N LEU A 295 -18.61 -14.18 -15.99
CA LEU A 295 -18.15 -13.08 -16.82
C LEU A 295 -17.94 -13.48 -18.29
N ASP A 296 -18.49 -14.62 -18.73
CA ASP A 296 -18.32 -15.18 -20.08
C ASP A 296 -16.85 -15.35 -20.51
N GLY A 297 -15.98 -15.58 -19.51
CA GLY A 297 -14.57 -15.88 -19.72
C GLY A 297 -14.34 -17.34 -20.09
N GLN A 298 -13.10 -17.66 -20.47
CA GLN A 298 -12.68 -18.99 -20.85
C GLN A 298 -11.88 -19.65 -19.73
N VAL A 299 -12.24 -20.88 -19.38
CA VAL A 299 -11.46 -21.70 -18.44
C VAL A 299 -10.80 -22.85 -19.20
N ILE A 300 -9.47 -22.88 -19.16
CA ILE A 300 -8.64 -23.92 -19.77
C ILE A 300 -8.13 -24.81 -18.66
N ARG A 301 -8.60 -26.06 -18.62
CA ARG A 301 -8.17 -27.02 -17.61
C ARG A 301 -7.00 -27.84 -18.11
N LEU A 302 -5.86 -27.70 -17.47
CA LEU A 302 -4.70 -28.55 -17.71
C LEU A 302 -4.73 -29.74 -16.74
N SER A 303 -4.82 -30.94 -17.29
CA SER A 303 -4.88 -32.18 -16.50
C SER A 303 -3.89 -33.21 -17.02
N PRO A 304 -3.38 -34.14 -16.19
CA PRO A 304 -2.48 -35.20 -16.66
C PRO A 304 -3.08 -36.08 -17.76
N THR A 305 -4.40 -36.18 -17.80
CA THR A 305 -5.14 -36.93 -18.83
C THR A 305 -5.41 -36.14 -20.11
N GLY A 306 -5.03 -34.89 -20.16
CA GLY A 306 -5.30 -33.98 -21.27
C GLY A 306 -6.78 -33.59 -21.45
N LYS A 307 -7.68 -33.99 -20.52
CA LYS A 307 -9.12 -33.70 -20.64
C LYS A 307 -9.48 -32.38 -20.00
N GLY A 308 -10.14 -31.51 -20.76
CA GLY A 308 -10.72 -30.27 -20.29
C GLY A 308 -12.02 -30.47 -19.50
N ILE A 309 -12.69 -29.35 -19.16
CA ILE A 309 -13.95 -29.36 -18.41
C ILE A 309 -15.09 -30.03 -19.18
N ASP A 310 -15.10 -29.84 -20.48
CA ASP A 310 -16.09 -30.43 -21.42
C ASP A 310 -15.75 -31.88 -21.84
N GLY A 311 -14.70 -32.47 -21.25
CA GLY A 311 -14.21 -33.81 -21.59
C GLY A 311 -13.43 -33.88 -22.90
N LYS A 312 -13.30 -32.78 -23.66
CA LYS A 312 -12.47 -32.74 -24.86
C LYS A 312 -11.00 -32.56 -24.51
N PRO A 313 -10.08 -32.99 -25.39
CA PRO A 313 -8.67 -32.75 -25.19
C PRO A 313 -8.35 -31.25 -25.14
N GLN A 314 -7.57 -30.81 -24.16
CA GLN A 314 -7.04 -29.45 -24.05
C GLN A 314 -5.54 -29.53 -23.80
N TYR A 315 -4.77 -29.00 -24.75
CA TYR A 315 -3.31 -28.99 -24.72
C TYR A 315 -2.78 -27.59 -24.95
N VAL A 316 -1.68 -27.29 -24.24
CA VAL A 316 -0.89 -26.07 -24.42
C VAL A 316 0.55 -26.50 -24.65
N ASN A 317 1.11 -26.09 -25.76
CA ASN A 317 2.46 -26.43 -26.17
C ASN A 317 3.48 -25.48 -25.52
N PRO A 318 4.40 -25.97 -24.70
CA PRO A 318 5.45 -25.13 -24.15
C PRO A 318 6.44 -24.59 -25.21
N MET A 319 6.44 -25.19 -26.41
CA MET A 319 7.30 -24.76 -27.51
C MET A 319 6.65 -23.69 -28.39
N ASP A 320 5.45 -23.21 -28.09
CA ASP A 320 4.84 -22.13 -28.88
C ASP A 320 5.67 -20.85 -28.75
N ILE A 321 5.93 -20.20 -29.90
CA ILE A 321 6.65 -18.95 -29.99
C ILE A 321 5.84 -17.94 -30.80
N ASN A 322 5.79 -16.71 -30.33
CA ASN A 322 5.26 -15.58 -31.06
C ASN A 322 6.41 -14.78 -31.69
N LEU A 323 6.25 -14.40 -32.94
CA LEU A 323 7.25 -13.61 -33.68
C LEU A 323 6.93 -12.09 -33.68
N ASN A 324 5.85 -11.66 -33.05
CA ASN A 324 5.46 -10.25 -32.96
C ASN A 324 6.27 -9.50 -31.89
N TYR A 325 7.57 -9.38 -32.11
CA TYR A 325 8.50 -8.66 -31.24
C TYR A 325 8.97 -7.36 -31.89
N SER A 326 9.54 -6.45 -31.10
CA SER A 326 10.23 -5.29 -31.65
C SER A 326 11.58 -5.70 -32.27
N GLU A 327 12.10 -4.85 -33.16
CA GLU A 327 13.38 -5.10 -33.85
C GLU A 327 14.56 -5.31 -32.87
N ASP A 328 14.47 -4.79 -31.64
CA ASP A 328 15.51 -4.89 -30.60
C ASP A 328 15.45 -6.19 -29.80
N ASP A 329 14.40 -6.98 -29.89
CA ASP A 329 14.21 -8.19 -29.10
C ASP A 329 14.44 -9.46 -29.95
N ASN A 330 15.06 -10.47 -29.32
CA ASN A 330 15.27 -11.78 -29.94
C ASN A 330 14.27 -12.81 -29.35
N PRO A 331 13.17 -13.12 -30.07
CA PRO A 331 12.17 -14.08 -29.60
C PRO A 331 12.74 -15.45 -29.24
N LEU A 332 13.70 -15.91 -30.05
CA LEU A 332 14.34 -17.21 -29.85
C LEU A 332 15.18 -17.27 -28.60
N ALA A 333 15.89 -16.17 -28.26
CA ALA A 333 16.66 -16.10 -27.01
C ALA A 333 15.75 -16.19 -25.78
N LEU A 334 14.63 -15.46 -25.79
CA LEU A 334 13.64 -15.53 -24.71
C LEU A 334 13.03 -16.92 -24.57
N LYS A 335 12.72 -17.57 -25.71
CA LYS A 335 12.22 -18.94 -25.72
C LYS A 335 13.28 -19.93 -25.22
N SER A 336 14.56 -19.71 -25.56
CA SER A 336 15.66 -20.52 -25.02
C SER A 336 15.76 -20.40 -23.49
N ASP A 337 15.67 -19.20 -22.94
CA ASP A 337 15.66 -18.97 -21.48
C ASP A 337 14.48 -19.68 -20.80
N PHE A 338 13.30 -19.65 -21.43
CA PHE A 338 12.13 -20.40 -20.95
C PHE A 338 12.39 -21.91 -20.96
N ILE A 339 12.92 -22.47 -22.05
CA ILE A 339 13.22 -23.90 -22.17
C ILE A 339 14.33 -24.32 -21.20
N LEU A 340 15.32 -23.48 -20.92
CA LEU A 340 16.30 -23.72 -19.87
C LEU A 340 15.63 -23.86 -18.50
N SER A 341 14.69 -22.96 -18.16
CA SER A 341 13.92 -23.02 -16.92
C SER A 341 13.03 -24.27 -16.84
N LEU A 342 12.42 -24.65 -17.96
CA LEU A 342 11.64 -25.88 -18.08
C LEU A 342 12.52 -27.13 -17.84
N CYS A 343 13.68 -27.19 -18.48
CA CYS A 343 14.62 -28.31 -18.30
C CYS A 343 15.14 -28.40 -16.87
N GLU A 344 15.41 -27.27 -16.21
CA GLU A 344 15.80 -27.24 -14.79
C GLU A 344 14.73 -27.88 -13.89
N LEU A 345 13.46 -27.54 -14.09
CA LEU A 345 12.34 -28.13 -13.34
C LEU A 345 12.19 -29.64 -13.58
N VAL A 346 12.51 -30.10 -14.81
CA VAL A 346 12.38 -31.50 -15.21
C VAL A 346 13.55 -32.34 -14.70
N ILE A 347 14.77 -31.86 -14.85
CA ILE A 347 15.99 -32.56 -14.43
C ILE A 347 16.08 -32.62 -12.91
N GLY A 348 15.69 -31.53 -12.23
CA GLY A 348 15.77 -31.38 -10.79
C GLY A 348 17.20 -31.28 -10.28
N GLY A 349 17.31 -31.13 -8.95
CA GLY A 349 18.61 -31.06 -8.27
C GLY A 349 18.79 -29.73 -7.53
N LYS A 350 19.70 -29.74 -6.54
CA LYS A 350 19.98 -28.52 -5.73
C LYS A 350 20.93 -27.55 -6.41
N GLU A 351 21.69 -28.01 -7.41
CA GLU A 351 22.75 -27.25 -8.06
C GLU A 351 22.33 -26.60 -9.39
N GLY A 352 21.05 -26.81 -9.80
CA GLY A 352 20.54 -26.32 -11.07
C GLY A 352 21.23 -26.94 -12.30
N LEU A 353 21.04 -26.32 -13.47
CA LEU A 353 21.67 -26.75 -14.72
C LEU A 353 23.15 -26.31 -14.78
N GLN A 354 24.03 -27.27 -15.12
CA GLN A 354 25.46 -27.00 -15.32
C GLN A 354 25.70 -26.22 -16.62
N PRO A 355 26.81 -25.48 -16.74
CA PRO A 355 27.12 -24.65 -17.94
C PRO A 355 27.07 -25.42 -19.25
N VAL A 356 27.57 -26.67 -19.27
CA VAL A 356 27.55 -27.52 -20.46
C VAL A 356 26.12 -27.89 -20.83
N GLU A 357 25.28 -28.22 -19.85
CA GLU A 357 23.86 -28.53 -20.07
C GLU A 357 23.10 -27.34 -20.66
N LYS A 358 23.35 -26.14 -20.14
CA LYS A 358 22.73 -24.89 -20.68
C LYS A 358 23.12 -24.69 -22.15
N THR A 359 24.40 -24.93 -22.50
CA THR A 359 24.90 -24.80 -23.89
C THR A 359 24.25 -25.83 -24.83
N VAL A 360 24.11 -27.05 -24.36
CA VAL A 360 23.51 -28.16 -25.14
C VAL A 360 22.05 -27.90 -25.39
N ILE A 361 21.29 -27.47 -24.36
CA ILE A 361 19.87 -27.12 -24.47
C ILE A 361 19.69 -25.94 -25.45
N ASP A 362 20.44 -24.86 -25.28
CA ASP A 362 20.32 -23.68 -26.16
C ASP A 362 20.61 -24.02 -27.63
N ARG A 363 21.62 -24.86 -27.90
CA ARG A 363 21.93 -25.35 -29.23
C ARG A 363 20.80 -26.18 -29.81
N ALA A 364 20.23 -27.11 -29.03
CA ALA A 364 19.10 -27.94 -29.46
C ALA A 364 17.87 -27.09 -29.75
N VAL A 365 17.54 -26.11 -28.91
CA VAL A 365 16.45 -25.17 -29.13
C VAL A 365 16.60 -24.44 -30.45
N ARG A 366 17.77 -23.84 -30.70
CA ARG A 366 18.04 -23.16 -31.98
C ARG A 366 17.87 -24.07 -33.19
N ASN A 367 18.32 -25.30 -33.11
CA ASN A 367 18.20 -26.25 -34.21
C ASN A 367 16.75 -26.64 -34.49
N VAL A 368 15.95 -26.88 -33.44
CA VAL A 368 14.52 -27.29 -33.52
C VAL A 368 13.66 -26.19 -34.16
N TYR A 369 13.95 -24.91 -33.87
CA TYR A 369 13.18 -23.80 -34.42
C TYR A 369 13.59 -23.38 -35.84
N ARG A 370 14.71 -23.83 -36.38
CA ARG A 370 15.15 -23.46 -37.75
C ARG A 370 14.10 -23.67 -38.84
N PRO A 371 13.41 -24.82 -38.93
CA PRO A 371 12.37 -25.03 -39.94
C PRO A 371 11.20 -24.07 -39.84
N PHE A 372 10.76 -23.76 -38.60
CA PHE A 372 9.69 -22.83 -38.33
C PHE A 372 10.08 -21.39 -38.64
N LEU A 373 11.30 -20.97 -38.28
CA LEU A 373 11.77 -19.60 -38.53
C LEU A 373 12.03 -19.33 -40.03
N ALA A 374 12.36 -20.39 -40.79
CA ALA A 374 12.53 -20.27 -42.24
C ALA A 374 11.19 -20.12 -42.98
N ASP A 375 10.13 -20.75 -42.49
CA ASP A 375 8.77 -20.69 -43.04
C ASP A 375 7.78 -20.82 -41.89
N PRO A 376 7.30 -19.68 -41.31
CA PRO A 376 6.41 -19.65 -40.14
C PRO A 376 5.02 -20.23 -40.44
N ASP A 377 4.91 -21.54 -40.40
CA ASP A 377 3.66 -22.29 -40.53
C ASP A 377 3.32 -22.92 -39.17
N PRO A 378 2.09 -22.75 -38.62
CA PRO A 378 1.66 -23.41 -37.40
C PRO A 378 1.86 -24.93 -37.40
N ALA A 379 1.80 -25.56 -38.60
CA ALA A 379 2.07 -27.00 -38.75
C ALA A 379 3.55 -27.37 -38.52
N LYS A 380 4.46 -26.42 -38.58
CA LYS A 380 5.92 -26.61 -38.36
C LYS A 380 6.33 -26.21 -36.94
N MET A 381 5.39 -25.73 -36.10
CA MET A 381 5.67 -25.39 -34.72
C MET A 381 6.22 -26.62 -33.97
N PRO A 382 7.42 -26.55 -33.36
CA PRO A 382 7.98 -27.70 -32.68
C PRO A 382 7.19 -28.06 -31.41
N ILE A 383 7.32 -29.29 -30.96
CA ILE A 383 6.81 -29.81 -29.68
C ILE A 383 7.99 -30.34 -28.83
N LEU A 384 7.74 -30.72 -27.58
CA LEU A 384 8.79 -31.26 -26.69
C LEU A 384 9.48 -32.50 -27.26
N GLY A 385 8.74 -33.32 -28.01
CA GLY A 385 9.28 -34.48 -28.71
C GLY A 385 10.34 -34.13 -29.75
N ASP A 386 10.23 -32.98 -30.41
CA ASP A 386 11.24 -32.51 -31.36
C ASP A 386 12.52 -32.08 -30.64
N LEU A 387 12.38 -31.42 -29.49
CA LEU A 387 13.52 -31.07 -28.63
C LEU A 387 14.22 -32.34 -28.09
N TYR A 388 13.45 -33.31 -27.63
CA TYR A 388 13.96 -34.60 -27.17
C TYR A 388 14.78 -35.32 -28.26
N ASN A 389 14.23 -35.41 -29.47
CA ASN A 389 14.89 -36.05 -30.60
C ASN A 389 16.17 -35.30 -31.01
N GLU A 390 16.18 -33.97 -30.89
CA GLU A 390 17.38 -33.17 -31.22
C GLU A 390 18.46 -33.32 -30.15
N LEU A 391 18.08 -33.43 -28.88
CA LEU A 391 19.03 -33.73 -27.78
C LEU A 391 19.70 -35.08 -27.96
N LEU A 392 18.98 -36.12 -28.41
CA LEU A 392 19.54 -37.44 -28.68
C LEU A 392 20.58 -37.45 -29.82
N LYS A 393 20.57 -36.45 -30.70
CA LYS A 393 21.59 -36.31 -31.79
C LYS A 393 22.86 -35.60 -31.34
N GLN A 394 22.86 -34.97 -30.17
CA GLN A 394 24.03 -34.25 -29.65
C GLN A 394 25.07 -35.26 -29.12
N PRO A 395 26.39 -35.02 -29.35
CA PRO A 395 27.42 -35.96 -28.95
C PRO A 395 27.77 -35.94 -27.45
N GLU A 396 27.38 -34.91 -26.72
CA GLU A 396 27.70 -34.74 -25.31
C GLU A 396 26.86 -35.70 -24.41
N PRO A 397 27.49 -36.35 -23.42
CA PRO A 397 26.77 -37.26 -22.49
C PRO A 397 25.69 -36.51 -21.67
N GLU A 398 25.88 -35.22 -21.44
CA GLU A 398 24.88 -34.35 -20.78
C GLU A 398 23.60 -34.29 -21.60
N ALA A 399 23.65 -34.27 -22.92
CA ALA A 399 22.51 -34.28 -23.80
C ALA A 399 21.65 -35.55 -23.62
N ALA A 400 22.30 -36.73 -23.53
CA ALA A 400 21.62 -37.97 -23.28
C ALA A 400 20.95 -38.00 -21.89
N ARG A 401 21.59 -37.40 -20.88
CA ARG A 401 21.02 -37.28 -19.52
C ARG A 401 19.79 -36.37 -19.52
N ILE A 402 19.85 -35.22 -20.21
CA ILE A 402 18.71 -34.30 -20.34
C ILE A 402 17.56 -34.98 -21.10
N ALA A 403 17.85 -35.65 -22.21
CA ALA A 403 16.86 -36.43 -22.97
C ALA A 403 16.19 -37.50 -22.11
N ALA A 404 16.95 -38.28 -21.35
CA ALA A 404 16.40 -39.26 -20.43
C ALA A 404 15.46 -38.68 -19.36
N ALA A 405 15.77 -37.46 -18.85
CA ALA A 405 14.89 -36.76 -17.92
C ALA A 405 13.62 -36.24 -18.60
N LEU A 406 13.70 -35.82 -19.87
CA LEU A 406 12.55 -35.35 -20.67
C LEU A 406 11.66 -36.52 -21.13
N GLU A 407 12.15 -37.76 -21.21
CA GLU A 407 11.42 -38.91 -21.74
C GLU A 407 10.07 -39.13 -21.02
N LEU A 408 10.02 -38.89 -19.71
CA LEU A 408 8.80 -38.99 -18.90
C LEU A 408 7.70 -38.03 -19.41
N TYR A 409 8.08 -36.88 -19.92
CA TYR A 409 7.20 -35.82 -20.40
C TYR A 409 6.93 -35.85 -21.91
N VAL A 410 7.66 -36.69 -22.64
CA VAL A 410 7.52 -36.86 -24.10
C VAL A 410 6.75 -38.13 -24.46
N SER A 411 7.23 -39.28 -24.00
CA SER A 411 6.65 -40.58 -24.28
C SER A 411 6.13 -41.29 -23.04
N GLY A 412 6.45 -40.81 -21.85
CA GLY A 412 6.03 -41.37 -20.57
C GLY A 412 4.64 -40.92 -20.12
N SER A 413 4.32 -41.19 -18.85
CA SER A 413 2.98 -40.95 -18.25
C SER A 413 2.61 -39.49 -18.05
N LEU A 414 3.56 -38.57 -18.21
CA LEU A 414 3.35 -37.13 -18.02
C LEU A 414 3.40 -36.32 -19.33
N ASN A 415 3.05 -36.92 -20.45
CA ASN A 415 3.21 -36.38 -21.81
C ASN A 415 2.17 -35.30 -22.20
N VAL A 416 1.38 -34.79 -21.27
CA VAL A 416 0.31 -33.81 -21.54
C VAL A 416 0.83 -32.53 -22.25
N PHE A 417 2.08 -32.19 -22.06
CA PHE A 417 2.70 -31.03 -22.70
C PHE A 417 3.45 -31.34 -24.02
N ASN A 418 3.39 -32.57 -24.47
CA ASN A 418 3.99 -32.99 -25.75
C ASN A 418 2.98 -33.01 -26.89
N HIS A 419 2.12 -32.00 -26.94
CA HIS A 419 1.09 -31.84 -27.97
C HIS A 419 1.08 -30.40 -28.47
N ARG A 420 0.61 -30.18 -29.69
CA ARG A 420 0.36 -28.84 -30.21
C ARG A 420 -0.81 -28.20 -29.48
N THR A 421 -0.76 -26.90 -29.30
CA THR A 421 -1.86 -26.15 -28.70
C THR A 421 -3.10 -26.29 -29.55
N ASN A 422 -4.19 -26.70 -28.93
CA ASN A 422 -5.50 -26.90 -29.53
C ASN A 422 -6.62 -26.08 -28.86
N VAL A 423 -6.23 -25.20 -27.92
CA VAL A 423 -7.15 -24.29 -27.24
C VAL A 423 -6.99 -22.88 -27.81
N GLU A 424 -8.11 -22.21 -27.98
CA GLU A 424 -8.11 -20.83 -28.41
C GLU A 424 -7.87 -19.93 -27.20
N LEU A 425 -6.91 -19.01 -27.31
CA LEU A 425 -6.51 -18.09 -26.24
C LEU A 425 -6.96 -16.66 -26.50
N SER A 426 -7.97 -16.46 -27.36
CA SER A 426 -8.39 -15.13 -27.80
C SER A 426 -9.33 -14.41 -26.82
N ASN A 427 -9.95 -15.12 -25.89
CA ASN A 427 -10.87 -14.50 -24.93
C ASN A 427 -10.17 -13.45 -24.06
N ARG A 428 -10.88 -12.37 -23.75
CA ARG A 428 -10.38 -11.29 -22.89
C ARG A 428 -10.13 -11.72 -21.44
N LEU A 429 -10.90 -12.70 -20.95
CA LEU A 429 -10.74 -13.27 -19.60
C LEU A 429 -10.44 -14.76 -19.72
N VAL A 430 -9.21 -15.15 -19.43
CA VAL A 430 -8.74 -16.54 -19.51
C VAL A 430 -8.23 -17.00 -18.17
N CYS A 431 -8.71 -18.17 -17.72
CA CYS A 431 -8.23 -18.82 -16.51
C CYS A 431 -7.62 -20.18 -16.84
N PHE A 432 -6.39 -20.40 -16.45
CA PHE A 432 -5.73 -21.69 -16.53
C PHE A 432 -5.91 -22.44 -15.19
N ASP A 433 -6.85 -23.38 -15.15
CA ASP A 433 -7.06 -24.32 -14.03
C ASP A 433 -6.00 -25.42 -14.10
N ILE A 434 -5.03 -25.37 -13.19
CA ILE A 434 -3.93 -26.33 -13.10
C ILE A 434 -4.01 -27.20 -11.84
N LYS A 435 -5.13 -27.21 -11.13
CA LYS A 435 -5.33 -27.98 -9.88
C LYS A 435 -5.08 -29.46 -10.04
N GLN A 436 -5.53 -30.03 -11.16
CA GLN A 436 -5.40 -31.47 -11.41
C GLN A 436 -3.97 -31.91 -11.76
N LEU A 437 -3.09 -30.96 -12.10
CA LEU A 437 -1.67 -31.26 -12.27
C LEU A 437 -1.07 -31.65 -10.91
N GLY A 438 -0.60 -32.87 -10.76
CA GLY A 438 0.08 -33.33 -9.55
C GLY A 438 1.32 -32.47 -9.23
N LYS A 439 1.91 -32.65 -8.06
CA LYS A 439 3.04 -31.82 -7.56
C LYS A 439 4.17 -31.63 -8.57
N GLN A 440 4.49 -32.63 -9.37
CA GLN A 440 5.56 -32.57 -10.39
C GLN A 440 5.18 -31.67 -11.57
N LEU A 441 3.94 -31.78 -12.07
CA LEU A 441 3.47 -31.00 -13.21
C LEU A 441 2.98 -29.60 -12.83
N LYS A 442 2.60 -29.35 -11.57
CA LYS A 442 2.03 -28.04 -11.15
C LYS A 442 3.00 -26.88 -11.41
N LYS A 443 4.25 -27.00 -11.00
CA LYS A 443 5.27 -25.97 -11.24
C LYS A 443 5.53 -25.78 -12.73
N LEU A 444 5.63 -26.88 -13.48
CA LEU A 444 5.80 -26.86 -14.92
C LEU A 444 4.61 -26.18 -15.59
N GLY A 445 3.38 -26.51 -15.18
CA GLY A 445 2.15 -25.85 -15.65
C GLY A 445 2.15 -24.36 -15.40
N MET A 446 2.55 -23.91 -14.19
CA MET A 446 2.66 -22.48 -13.88
C MET A 446 3.68 -21.76 -14.79
N LEU A 447 4.84 -22.39 -15.03
CA LEU A 447 5.88 -21.85 -15.91
C LEU A 447 5.37 -21.72 -17.36
N ILE A 448 4.66 -22.75 -17.85
CA ILE A 448 4.06 -22.73 -19.19
C ILE A 448 2.99 -21.65 -19.31
N VAL A 449 2.12 -21.51 -18.31
CA VAL A 449 1.12 -20.42 -18.28
C VAL A 449 1.81 -19.07 -18.34
N GLN A 450 2.88 -18.87 -17.58
CA GLN A 450 3.65 -17.61 -17.58
C GLN A 450 4.22 -17.28 -18.97
N ASP A 451 4.70 -18.28 -19.71
CA ASP A 451 5.18 -18.12 -21.08
C ASP A 451 4.03 -17.77 -22.05
N GLN A 452 2.86 -18.40 -21.90
CA GLN A 452 1.67 -18.05 -22.69
C GLN A 452 1.16 -16.64 -22.42
N VAL A 453 1.23 -16.21 -21.16
CA VAL A 453 0.91 -14.81 -20.80
C VAL A 453 1.89 -13.85 -21.46
N TRP A 454 3.16 -14.19 -21.49
CA TRP A 454 4.16 -13.38 -22.17
C TRP A 454 3.86 -13.25 -23.66
N ASN A 455 3.50 -14.34 -24.32
CA ASN A 455 3.06 -14.32 -25.73
C ASN A 455 1.84 -13.40 -25.91
N ARG A 456 0.88 -13.39 -24.99
CA ARG A 456 -0.30 -12.50 -25.05
C ARG A 456 0.09 -11.03 -24.85
N VAL A 457 0.97 -10.73 -23.90
CA VAL A 457 1.48 -9.37 -23.67
C VAL A 457 2.15 -8.81 -24.92
N THR A 458 2.92 -9.63 -25.65
CA THR A 458 3.59 -9.19 -26.88
C THR A 458 2.61 -8.87 -27.99
N VAL A 459 1.50 -9.63 -28.13
CA VAL A 459 0.44 -9.34 -29.08
C VAL A 459 -0.28 -8.04 -28.69
N ASN A 460 -0.72 -7.94 -27.46
CA ASN A 460 -1.50 -6.81 -26.97
C ASN A 460 -0.72 -5.48 -26.99
N ARG A 461 0.61 -5.54 -26.88
CA ARG A 461 1.47 -4.36 -27.04
C ARG A 461 1.26 -3.67 -28.40
N ALA A 462 1.16 -4.43 -29.48
CA ALA A 462 0.93 -3.89 -30.82
C ALA A 462 -0.43 -3.15 -30.91
N GLU A 463 -1.43 -3.62 -30.16
CA GLU A 463 -2.76 -3.05 -30.06
C GLU A 463 -2.88 -1.94 -29.00
N LYS A 464 -1.80 -1.63 -28.27
CA LYS A 464 -1.77 -0.69 -27.12
C LYS A 464 -2.73 -1.09 -26.00
N LYS A 465 -2.99 -2.37 -25.84
CA LYS A 465 -3.87 -2.97 -24.86
C LYS A 465 -3.07 -3.52 -23.68
N ALA A 466 -3.49 -3.24 -22.46
CA ALA A 466 -2.83 -3.80 -21.28
C ALA A 466 -3.28 -5.25 -21.02
N THR A 467 -2.38 -6.03 -20.40
CA THR A 467 -2.65 -7.41 -19.99
C THR A 467 -2.42 -7.54 -18.50
N ARG A 468 -3.48 -7.83 -17.74
CA ARG A 468 -3.40 -8.14 -16.30
C ARG A 468 -3.17 -9.63 -16.11
N TYR A 469 -2.16 -9.98 -15.37
CA TYR A 469 -1.83 -11.36 -15.09
C TYR A 469 -1.86 -11.62 -13.58
N TYR A 470 -2.75 -12.50 -13.14
CA TYR A 470 -2.87 -12.90 -11.74
C TYR A 470 -2.32 -14.30 -11.54
N MET A 471 -1.36 -14.44 -10.67
CA MET A 471 -0.69 -15.70 -10.38
C MET A 471 -0.88 -16.05 -8.92
N ASP A 472 -1.71 -17.03 -8.65
CA ASP A 472 -1.90 -17.55 -7.29
C ASP A 472 -0.78 -18.54 -6.92
N GLU A 473 -0.47 -18.64 -5.62
CA GLU A 473 0.60 -19.46 -5.06
C GLU A 473 1.97 -19.22 -5.74
N PHE A 474 2.28 -17.97 -6.07
CA PHE A 474 3.48 -17.58 -6.83
C PHE A 474 4.78 -18.10 -6.24
N HIS A 475 4.87 -18.28 -4.92
CA HIS A 475 6.05 -18.79 -4.24
C HIS A 475 6.52 -20.18 -4.75
N LEU A 476 5.66 -20.92 -5.43
CA LEU A 476 6.01 -22.22 -6.01
C LEU A 476 7.05 -22.12 -7.13
N LEU A 477 7.07 -21.00 -7.88
CA LEU A 477 8.03 -20.76 -8.96
C LEU A 477 9.38 -20.24 -8.48
N LEU A 478 9.48 -19.83 -7.22
CA LEU A 478 10.66 -19.13 -6.69
C LEU A 478 11.65 -20.06 -5.97
N LYS A 479 11.36 -21.36 -5.93
CA LYS A 479 12.18 -22.34 -5.20
C LYS A 479 13.41 -22.80 -5.96
N GLU A 480 13.35 -22.81 -7.28
CA GLU A 480 14.46 -23.17 -8.17
C GLU A 480 15.10 -21.90 -8.77
N GLU A 481 16.42 -21.84 -8.81
CA GLU A 481 17.19 -20.64 -9.18
C GLU A 481 16.87 -20.13 -10.59
N GLN A 482 16.93 -21.00 -11.59
CA GLN A 482 16.69 -20.62 -12.99
C GLN A 482 15.24 -20.19 -13.22
N THR A 483 14.28 -20.87 -12.60
CA THR A 483 12.85 -20.54 -12.69
C THR A 483 12.55 -19.22 -12.00
N ALA A 484 13.18 -18.96 -10.85
CA ALA A 484 13.08 -17.67 -10.17
C ALA A 484 13.67 -16.56 -11.03
N ALA A 485 14.87 -16.75 -11.60
CA ALA A 485 15.51 -15.78 -12.48
C ALA A 485 14.65 -15.46 -13.72
N TYR A 486 14.10 -16.49 -14.38
CA TYR A 486 13.16 -16.31 -15.50
C TYR A 486 11.91 -15.52 -15.08
N SER A 487 11.30 -15.87 -13.95
CA SER A 487 10.12 -15.17 -13.45
C SER A 487 10.39 -13.71 -13.14
N VAL A 488 11.54 -13.39 -12.53
CA VAL A 488 11.98 -12.01 -12.24
C VAL A 488 12.24 -11.23 -13.54
N GLU A 489 12.86 -11.84 -14.53
CA GLU A 489 13.13 -11.20 -15.82
C GLU A 489 11.82 -10.85 -16.55
N ILE A 490 10.88 -11.78 -16.61
CA ILE A 490 9.53 -11.55 -17.17
C ILE A 490 8.82 -10.44 -16.38
N TRP A 491 8.91 -10.44 -15.04
CA TRP A 491 8.32 -9.42 -14.17
C TRP A 491 8.81 -8.01 -14.49
N LYS A 492 10.12 -7.85 -14.74
CA LYS A 492 10.72 -6.58 -15.15
C LYS A 492 10.28 -6.16 -16.56
N ARG A 493 10.13 -7.13 -17.48
CA ARG A 493 9.76 -6.86 -18.87
C ARG A 493 8.28 -6.48 -19.00
N PHE A 494 7.38 -7.06 -18.20
CA PHE A 494 5.95 -6.75 -18.23
C PHE A 494 5.70 -5.24 -18.18
N ARG A 495 6.37 -4.52 -17.32
CA ARG A 495 6.26 -3.06 -17.20
C ARG A 495 6.45 -2.33 -18.54
N LYS A 496 7.47 -2.71 -19.33
CA LYS A 496 7.78 -2.04 -20.59
C LYS A 496 6.80 -2.40 -21.71
N TRP A 497 6.08 -3.50 -21.55
CA TRP A 497 5.25 -4.10 -22.59
C TRP A 497 3.75 -3.99 -22.31
N GLY A 498 3.34 -3.26 -21.29
CA GLY A 498 1.93 -3.07 -20.92
C GLY A 498 1.33 -4.24 -20.13
N GLY A 499 2.16 -5.14 -19.61
CA GLY A 499 1.75 -6.18 -18.68
C GLY A 499 1.63 -5.64 -17.26
N ILE A 500 0.64 -6.11 -16.51
CA ILE A 500 0.37 -5.77 -15.11
C ILE A 500 0.29 -7.06 -14.31
N PRO A 501 1.43 -7.68 -13.96
CA PRO A 501 1.43 -8.92 -13.19
C PRO A 501 1.06 -8.64 -11.74
N THR A 502 0.37 -9.60 -11.12
CA THR A 502 -0.02 -9.60 -9.71
C THR A 502 0.27 -10.97 -9.12
N ALA A 503 1.22 -11.03 -8.21
CA ALA A 503 1.53 -12.25 -7.48
C ALA A 503 0.71 -12.31 -6.19
N ILE A 504 0.06 -13.45 -5.97
CA ILE A 504 -0.74 -13.73 -4.78
C ILE A 504 -0.01 -14.81 -4.00
N THR A 505 0.29 -14.57 -2.73
CA THR A 505 0.99 -15.55 -1.91
C THR A 505 0.67 -15.39 -0.43
N GLN A 506 0.73 -16.51 0.27
CA GLN A 506 0.61 -16.60 1.73
C GLN A 506 1.96 -16.76 2.43
N ASN A 507 3.03 -17.02 1.69
CA ASN A 507 4.34 -17.32 2.24
C ASN A 507 5.36 -16.23 1.85
N VAL A 508 5.42 -15.19 2.67
CA VAL A 508 6.35 -14.06 2.47
C VAL A 508 7.80 -14.48 2.71
N LYS A 509 8.02 -15.42 3.64
CA LYS A 509 9.36 -15.89 3.98
C LYS A 509 10.04 -16.60 2.81
N ASP A 510 9.29 -17.40 2.04
CA ASP A 510 9.80 -18.02 0.82
C ASP A 510 10.07 -16.98 -0.29
N LEU A 511 9.25 -15.90 -0.33
CA LEU A 511 9.48 -14.76 -1.24
C LEU A 511 10.80 -14.03 -0.96
N LEU A 512 11.22 -13.91 0.29
CA LEU A 512 12.40 -13.13 0.68
C LEU A 512 13.65 -14.01 0.89
N SER A 513 13.59 -15.28 0.49
CA SER A 513 14.70 -16.23 0.66
C SER A 513 15.84 -16.08 -0.34
N SER A 514 15.62 -15.40 -1.46
CA SER A 514 16.63 -15.16 -2.49
C SER A 514 16.71 -13.70 -2.91
N ARG A 515 17.89 -13.28 -3.36
CA ARG A 515 18.14 -11.92 -3.86
C ARG A 515 17.32 -11.61 -5.13
N GLU A 516 17.05 -12.61 -5.95
CA GLU A 516 16.22 -12.49 -7.15
C GLU A 516 14.81 -12.07 -6.78
N VAL A 517 14.30 -12.55 -5.66
CA VAL A 517 12.94 -12.26 -5.19
C VAL A 517 12.82 -10.88 -4.54
N GLU A 518 13.87 -10.36 -3.89
CA GLU A 518 13.89 -8.97 -3.43
C GLU A 518 13.64 -8.02 -4.61
N ASN A 519 14.15 -8.34 -5.80
CA ASN A 519 13.88 -7.58 -7.02
C ASN A 519 12.39 -7.52 -7.41
N ILE A 520 11.57 -8.51 -7.05
CA ILE A 520 10.13 -8.48 -7.32
C ILE A 520 9.45 -7.42 -6.46
N PHE A 521 9.82 -7.32 -5.17
CA PHE A 521 9.33 -6.25 -4.28
C PHE A 521 9.75 -4.88 -4.78
N GLU A 522 11.02 -4.69 -5.15
CA GLU A 522 11.54 -3.42 -5.67
C GLU A 522 10.91 -3.00 -7.00
N ASN A 523 10.39 -3.96 -7.78
CA ASN A 523 9.71 -3.72 -9.04
C ASN A 523 8.18 -3.83 -8.93
N SER A 524 7.62 -3.66 -7.73
CA SER A 524 6.18 -3.69 -7.49
C SER A 524 5.78 -2.49 -6.64
N ASP A 525 5.24 -1.45 -7.30
CA ASP A 525 4.79 -0.23 -6.61
C ASP A 525 3.37 -0.38 -6.02
N PHE A 526 2.72 -1.52 -6.25
CA PHE A 526 1.41 -1.83 -5.68
C PHE A 526 1.50 -3.05 -4.76
N VAL A 527 1.14 -2.89 -3.48
CA VAL A 527 1.06 -4.01 -2.54
C VAL A 527 -0.24 -3.93 -1.75
N LEU A 528 -1.04 -4.99 -1.82
CA LEU A 528 -2.19 -5.18 -0.95
C LEU A 528 -1.80 -6.17 0.16
N MET A 529 -1.61 -5.65 1.35
CA MET A 529 -1.17 -6.42 2.50
C MET A 529 -2.32 -6.63 3.47
N LEU A 530 -2.80 -7.85 3.54
CA LEU A 530 -3.82 -8.29 4.49
C LEU A 530 -3.16 -8.81 5.79
N ASN A 531 -3.91 -9.48 6.65
CA ASN A 531 -3.37 -10.03 7.90
C ASN A 531 -2.12 -10.88 7.69
N GLN A 532 -1.07 -10.64 8.50
CA GLN A 532 0.24 -11.28 8.38
C GLN A 532 0.57 -12.17 9.58
N ALA A 533 1.27 -13.27 9.31
CA ALA A 533 1.80 -14.15 10.36
C ALA A 533 2.87 -13.43 11.20
N GLN A 534 2.98 -13.79 12.47
CA GLN A 534 3.90 -13.14 13.41
C GLN A 534 5.37 -13.17 12.94
N GLY A 535 5.80 -14.27 12.32
CA GLY A 535 7.17 -14.42 11.82
C GLY A 535 7.51 -13.53 10.62
N ASP A 536 6.52 -13.16 9.82
CA ASP A 536 6.71 -12.38 8.59
C ASP A 536 6.66 -10.88 8.82
N ARG A 537 6.02 -10.43 9.92
CA ARG A 537 5.79 -9.01 10.22
C ARG A 537 7.09 -8.20 10.34
N ALA A 538 8.08 -8.72 11.06
CA ALA A 538 9.36 -8.04 11.25
C ALA A 538 10.13 -7.87 9.93
N ILE A 539 10.06 -8.88 9.06
CA ILE A 539 10.71 -8.87 7.76
C ILE A 539 10.03 -7.86 6.83
N LEU A 540 8.68 -7.91 6.77
CA LEU A 540 7.88 -6.98 5.96
C LEU A 540 8.00 -5.54 6.46
N ALA A 541 8.02 -5.31 7.78
CA ALA A 541 8.21 -3.98 8.35
C ALA A 541 9.53 -3.35 7.89
N LYS A 542 10.60 -4.14 7.87
CA LYS A 542 11.92 -3.69 7.40
C LYS A 542 11.94 -3.46 5.90
N GLN A 543 11.42 -4.40 5.11
CA GLN A 543 11.46 -4.36 3.64
C GLN A 543 10.61 -3.23 3.06
N LEU A 544 9.44 -2.98 3.63
CA LEU A 544 8.48 -1.98 3.14
C LEU A 544 8.44 -0.70 3.98
N ASN A 545 9.36 -0.55 4.93
CA ASN A 545 9.46 0.63 5.79
C ASN A 545 8.16 0.94 6.56
N ILE A 546 7.50 -0.11 7.08
CA ILE A 546 6.20 0.02 7.76
C ILE A 546 6.43 0.44 9.22
N SER A 547 5.76 1.50 9.64
CA SER A 547 5.81 1.95 11.04
C SER A 547 5.08 0.99 11.99
N PRO A 548 5.42 0.99 13.31
CA PRO A 548 4.70 0.17 14.29
C PRO A 548 3.19 0.44 14.35
N GLN A 549 2.77 1.68 14.06
CA GLN A 549 1.36 2.06 13.99
C GLN A 549 0.67 1.43 12.77
N GLN A 550 1.27 1.54 11.59
CA GLN A 550 0.75 0.92 10.38
C GLN A 550 0.70 -0.61 10.51
N MET A 551 1.68 -1.23 11.18
CA MET A 551 1.71 -2.67 11.39
C MET A 551 0.48 -3.22 12.13
N LYS A 552 -0.22 -2.40 12.92
CA LYS A 552 -1.46 -2.79 13.61
C LYS A 552 -2.56 -3.18 12.64
N TYR A 553 -2.61 -2.54 11.46
CA TYR A 553 -3.62 -2.81 10.43
C TYR A 553 -3.41 -4.10 9.65
N VAL A 554 -2.34 -4.84 9.92
CA VAL A 554 -2.06 -6.17 9.35
C VAL A 554 -1.80 -7.21 10.45
N THR A 555 -2.21 -6.89 11.68
CA THR A 555 -1.98 -7.71 12.88
C THR A 555 -3.33 -8.02 13.53
N HIS A 556 -3.78 -9.28 13.49
CA HIS A 556 -5.06 -9.70 14.05
C HIS A 556 -6.29 -8.95 13.48
N THR A 557 -6.22 -8.61 12.18
CA THR A 557 -7.32 -7.96 11.47
C THR A 557 -8.30 -8.98 10.89
N GLU A 558 -9.52 -8.55 10.64
CA GLU A 558 -10.54 -9.34 9.96
C GLU A 558 -10.22 -9.50 8.46
N ALA A 559 -10.93 -10.41 7.80
CA ALA A 559 -10.80 -10.57 6.35
C ALA A 559 -11.29 -9.29 5.63
N GLY A 560 -10.50 -8.82 4.67
CA GLY A 560 -10.79 -7.58 3.93
C GLY A 560 -10.25 -6.32 4.60
N GLU A 561 -9.44 -6.43 5.64
CA GLU A 561 -8.75 -5.32 6.28
C GLU A 561 -7.24 -5.43 6.11
N GLY A 562 -6.55 -4.30 5.95
CA GLY A 562 -5.11 -4.32 5.74
C GLY A 562 -4.50 -2.98 5.39
N LEU A 563 -3.34 -3.04 4.72
CA LEU A 563 -2.63 -1.89 4.17
C LEU A 563 -2.58 -1.98 2.64
N ILE A 564 -2.85 -0.87 1.97
CA ILE A 564 -2.61 -0.70 0.54
C ILE A 564 -1.42 0.22 0.32
N PHE A 565 -0.49 -0.21 -0.51
CA PHE A 565 0.65 0.56 -0.98
C PHE A 565 0.41 0.93 -2.44
N TYR A 566 0.57 2.19 -2.76
CA TYR A 566 0.47 2.73 -4.11
C TYR A 566 1.61 3.74 -4.32
N GLY A 567 2.73 3.28 -4.86
CA GLY A 567 3.96 4.04 -4.88
C GLY A 567 4.42 4.41 -3.46
N ASN A 568 4.48 5.71 -3.18
CA ASN A 568 4.87 6.22 -1.85
C ASN A 568 3.68 6.37 -0.86
N VAL A 569 2.46 6.09 -1.32
CA VAL A 569 1.25 6.21 -0.50
C VAL A 569 1.02 4.89 0.23
N VAL A 570 0.83 4.94 1.55
CA VAL A 570 0.50 3.78 2.38
C VAL A 570 -0.73 4.09 3.20
N LEU A 571 -1.83 3.39 2.93
CA LEU A 571 -3.12 3.62 3.58
C LEU A 571 -3.64 2.35 4.25
N PRO A 572 -4.22 2.46 5.46
CA PRO A 572 -5.04 1.40 6.01
C PRO A 572 -6.39 1.37 5.28
N PHE A 573 -6.85 0.18 4.90
CA PHE A 573 -8.11 0.01 4.20
C PHE A 573 -9.02 -1.00 4.85
N ILE A 574 -10.32 -0.82 4.62
CA ILE A 574 -11.39 -1.74 5.02
C ILE A 574 -12.26 -1.98 3.79
N ASP A 575 -12.39 -3.21 3.39
CA ASP A 575 -13.27 -3.65 2.31
C ASP A 575 -14.32 -4.66 2.83
N ARG A 576 -15.39 -4.14 3.42
CA ARG A 576 -16.53 -4.93 3.89
C ARG A 576 -17.54 -5.06 2.77
N PHE A 577 -17.62 -6.25 2.19
CA PHE A 577 -18.55 -6.54 1.11
C PHE A 577 -19.85 -7.12 1.66
N PRO A 578 -21.05 -6.69 1.17
CA PRO A 578 -22.32 -7.25 1.59
C PRO A 578 -22.41 -8.75 1.30
N THR A 579 -22.63 -9.56 2.33
CA THR A 579 -22.58 -11.03 2.25
C THR A 579 -23.83 -11.67 1.64
N ASP A 580 -24.91 -10.90 1.51
CA ASP A 580 -26.21 -11.32 0.97
C ASP A 580 -26.31 -11.21 -0.56
N THR A 581 -25.26 -10.72 -1.23
CA THR A 581 -25.23 -10.50 -2.68
C THR A 581 -24.78 -11.73 -3.47
N GLU A 582 -25.26 -11.87 -4.71
CA GLU A 582 -24.78 -12.90 -5.65
C GLU A 582 -23.28 -12.74 -5.91
N LEU A 583 -22.81 -11.50 -6.05
CA LEU A 583 -21.40 -11.23 -6.29
C LEU A 583 -20.51 -11.71 -5.12
N TYR A 584 -20.94 -11.52 -3.87
CA TYR A 584 -20.21 -12.07 -2.72
C TYR A 584 -20.01 -13.58 -2.85
N ARG A 585 -21.06 -14.31 -3.25
CA ARG A 585 -21.00 -15.78 -3.42
C ARG A 585 -20.06 -16.22 -4.54
N LEU A 586 -19.85 -15.39 -5.55
CA LEU A 586 -18.88 -15.65 -6.61
C LEU A 586 -17.44 -15.34 -6.16
N LEU A 587 -17.27 -14.36 -5.28
CA LEU A 587 -15.96 -13.91 -4.81
C LEU A 587 -15.44 -14.74 -3.63
N THR A 588 -16.32 -15.26 -2.76
CA THR A 588 -15.92 -16.04 -1.57
C THR A 588 -15.25 -17.37 -1.95
N THR A 589 -14.28 -17.78 -1.14
CA THR A 589 -13.62 -19.09 -1.25
C THR A 589 -13.93 -20.00 -0.05
N LYS A 590 -14.76 -19.52 0.89
CA LYS A 590 -15.17 -20.30 2.05
C LYS A 590 -16.09 -21.44 1.62
N PRO A 591 -15.75 -22.72 1.93
CA PRO A 591 -16.54 -23.88 1.46
C PRO A 591 -18.01 -23.86 1.87
N GLU A 592 -18.32 -23.23 2.99
CA GLU A 592 -19.67 -23.11 3.55
C GLU A 592 -20.54 -22.12 2.78
N GLU A 593 -19.91 -21.11 2.14
CA GLU A 593 -20.55 -20.00 1.46
C GLU A 593 -20.55 -20.15 -0.08
N VAL A 594 -19.69 -21.04 -0.60
CA VAL A 594 -19.64 -21.32 -2.04
C VAL A 594 -20.94 -22.01 -2.46
N SER A 595 -21.70 -21.36 -3.35
CA SER A 595 -22.89 -21.99 -3.94
C SER A 595 -22.50 -23.32 -4.56
N LYS A 596 -23.15 -24.42 -4.15
CA LYS A 596 -23.06 -25.66 -4.91
C LYS A 596 -23.59 -25.37 -6.32
N PRO A 597 -22.89 -25.85 -7.36
CA PRO A 597 -23.30 -25.62 -8.75
C PRO A 597 -24.69 -26.12 -9.05
#